data_1973dbf51ef51370ea24c1e779884df1
#
_entry.id   1973dbf51ef51370ea24c1e779884df1
#
_cell.length_a   1.000
_cell.length_b   1.000
_cell.length_c   1.000
_cell.angle_alpha   90.00
_cell.angle_beta   90.00
_cell.angle_gamma   90.00
#
_symmetry.space_group_name_H-M   'P 1'
#
loop_
_entity.id
_entity.type
_entity.pdbx_description
1 polymer ?
#
loop_
_entity_poly.entity_id
_entity_poly.type
_entity_poly.pdbx_seq_one_letter_code
_entity_poly.pdbx_strand_id
1 'polypeptide(L)' 'MSTFVQTTYRESEFGVPTDLQAAGTSLENPYAYDSAARELKSMAEQGLVRIVDERVRRGDHDQLINHIRFARLR' A
#
# COMPACT_ATOMS: atom_id res chain seq x y z
N MET A 1 9.15 8.72 4.64
CA MET A 1 8.60 7.36 4.46
C MET A 1 7.76 6.97 5.66
N SER A 2 6.61 6.39 5.44
CA SER A 2 5.68 6.03 6.53
C SER A 2 6.21 4.84 7.33
N THR A 3 6.27 4.99 8.66
CA THR A 3 6.67 3.88 9.53
C THR A 3 5.72 2.69 9.39
N PHE A 4 4.43 2.96 9.18
CA PHE A 4 3.43 1.91 9.01
C PHE A 4 3.70 1.07 7.76
N VAL A 5 4.03 1.71 6.65
CA VAL A 5 4.36 1.00 5.41
C VAL A 5 5.59 0.12 5.59
N GLN A 6 6.63 0.63 6.24
CA GLN A 6 7.83 -0.16 6.51
C GLN A 6 7.54 -1.34 7.42
N THR A 7 6.74 -1.15 8.46
CA THR A 7 6.37 -2.22 9.38
C THR A 7 5.58 -3.30 8.64
N THR A 8 4.60 -2.91 7.83
CA THR A 8 3.81 -3.85 7.04
C THR A 8 4.70 -4.63 6.07
N TYR A 9 5.65 -3.95 5.42
CA TYR A 9 6.61 -4.59 4.52
C TYR A 9 7.47 -5.61 5.25
N ARG A 10 8.01 -5.25 6.43
CA ARG A 10 8.87 -6.14 7.21
C ARG A 10 8.14 -7.37 7.75
N GLU A 11 6.86 -7.20 8.11
CA GLU A 11 6.04 -8.27 8.67
C GLU A 11 5.43 -9.18 7.59
N SER A 12 5.47 -8.76 6.34
CA SER A 12 4.93 -9.57 5.25
C SER A 12 5.88 -10.71 4.91
N GLU A 13 5.31 -11.85 4.50
CA GLU A 13 6.09 -13.01 4.06
C GLU A 13 6.49 -12.85 2.58
N PHE A 14 7.65 -13.38 2.24
CA PHE A 14 8.15 -13.34 0.86
C PHE A 14 7.18 -14.04 -0.09
N GLY A 15 6.79 -13.33 -1.14
CA GLY A 15 5.95 -13.89 -2.19
C GLY A 15 4.48 -14.09 -1.83
N VAL A 16 4.09 -13.78 -0.60
CA VAL A 16 2.70 -13.94 -0.14
C VAL A 16 1.94 -12.63 -0.29
N PRO A 17 0.83 -12.59 -1.05
CA PRO A 17 0.04 -11.37 -1.19
C PRO A 17 -0.47 -10.88 0.16
N THR A 18 -0.27 -9.60 0.42
CA THR A 18 -0.62 -8.95 1.69
C THR A 18 -1.39 -7.68 1.38
N ASP A 19 -2.51 -7.48 2.07
CA ASP A 19 -3.30 -6.27 1.95
C ASP A 19 -2.78 -5.20 2.89
N LEU A 20 -2.69 -3.96 2.42
CA LEU A 20 -2.42 -2.83 3.28
C LEU A 20 -3.68 -2.52 4.08
N GLN A 21 -3.60 -2.68 5.39
CA GLN A 21 -4.76 -2.53 6.29
C GLN A 21 -5.11 -1.05 6.48
N ALA A 22 -6.40 -0.76 6.48
CA ALA A 22 -6.91 0.59 6.77
C ALA A 22 -7.66 0.60 8.10
N ALA A 23 -8.63 -0.31 8.26
CA ALA A 23 -9.48 -0.34 9.45
C ALA A 23 -8.66 -0.57 10.72
N GLY A 24 -8.88 0.27 11.73
CA GLY A 24 -8.18 0.18 13.00
C GLY A 24 -6.75 0.74 12.97
N THR A 25 -6.34 1.38 11.88
CA THR A 25 -4.99 1.93 11.74
C THR A 25 -5.04 3.43 11.46
N SER A 26 -3.86 4.07 11.45
CA SER A 26 -3.75 5.48 11.04
C SER A 26 -4.12 5.70 9.57
N LEU A 27 -4.28 4.63 8.80
CA LEU A 27 -4.62 4.70 7.38
C LEU A 27 -6.13 4.70 7.11
N GLU A 28 -6.95 4.86 8.13
CA GLU A 28 -8.40 5.03 7.92
C GLU A 28 -8.73 6.31 7.16
N ASN A 29 -7.85 7.32 7.25
CA ASN A 29 -7.98 8.53 6.45
C ASN A 29 -7.67 8.17 4.98
N PRO A 30 -8.58 8.46 4.01
CA PRO A 30 -8.37 8.10 2.61
C PRO A 30 -7.11 8.69 2.00
N TYR A 31 -6.73 9.90 2.39
CA TYR A 31 -5.53 10.56 1.87
C TYR A 31 -4.27 9.89 2.43
N ALA A 32 -4.30 9.51 3.71
CA ALA A 32 -3.18 8.80 4.32
C ALA A 32 -3.00 7.43 3.67
N TYR A 33 -4.08 6.72 3.40
CA TYR A 33 -4.02 5.43 2.72
C TYR A 33 -3.44 5.57 1.31
N ASP A 34 -3.93 6.54 0.54
CA ASP A 34 -3.42 6.80 -0.81
C ASP A 34 -1.92 7.09 -0.77
N SER A 35 -1.47 7.91 0.17
CA SER A 35 -0.05 8.23 0.32
C SER A 35 0.78 6.97 0.62
N ALA A 36 0.31 6.12 1.53
CA ALA A 36 0.98 4.87 1.87
C ALA A 36 1.01 3.91 0.68
N ALA A 37 -0.08 3.82 -0.07
CA ALA A 37 -0.15 2.98 -1.26
C ALA A 37 0.85 3.44 -2.33
N ARG A 38 1.00 4.74 -2.50
CA ARG A 38 1.97 5.30 -3.45
C ARG A 38 3.41 5.01 -3.02
N GLU A 39 3.69 4.98 -1.72
CA GLU A 39 4.99 4.53 -1.22
C GLU A 39 5.26 3.08 -1.60
N LEU A 40 4.27 2.20 -1.48
CA LEU A 40 4.40 0.80 -1.90
C LEU A 40 4.65 0.71 -3.41
N LYS A 41 4.00 1.53 -4.22
CA LYS A 41 4.25 1.56 -5.66
C LYS A 41 5.67 2.01 -5.97
N SER A 42 6.20 2.97 -5.22
CA SER A 42 7.60 3.38 -5.34
C SER A 42 8.54 2.23 -4.97
N MET A 43 8.23 1.49 -3.92
CA MET A 43 9.01 0.31 -3.54
C MET A 43 8.97 -0.77 -4.63
N ALA A 44 7.84 -0.88 -5.33
CA ALA A 44 7.73 -1.80 -6.46
C ALA A 44 8.66 -1.41 -7.60
N GLU A 45 8.80 -0.12 -7.86
CA GLU A 45 9.75 0.37 -8.86
C GLU A 45 11.19 0.07 -8.48
N GLN A 46 11.47 -0.02 -7.19
CA GLN A 46 12.80 -0.38 -6.67
C GLN A 46 13.03 -1.90 -6.61
N GLY A 47 12.02 -2.69 -6.99
CA GLY A 47 12.12 -4.15 -6.96
C GLY A 47 11.97 -4.77 -5.58
N LEU A 48 11.46 -4.02 -4.59
CA LEU A 48 11.29 -4.50 -3.22
C LEU A 48 9.99 -5.28 -3.04
N VAL A 49 8.93 -4.89 -3.74
CA VAL A 49 7.63 -5.54 -3.71
C VAL A 49 7.07 -5.64 -5.12
N ARG A 50 6.06 -6.47 -5.29
CA ARG A 50 5.26 -6.53 -6.50
C ARG A 50 3.83 -6.12 -6.15
N ILE A 51 3.23 -5.23 -6.92
CA ILE A 51 1.84 -4.86 -6.73
C ILE A 51 0.98 -5.95 -7.37
N VAL A 52 0.17 -6.62 -6.55
CA VAL A 52 -0.69 -7.72 -6.99
C VAL A 52 -2.04 -7.20 -7.44
N ASP A 53 -2.59 -6.25 -6.69
CA ASP A 53 -3.89 -5.65 -7.00
C ASP A 53 -3.95 -4.25 -6.42
N GLU A 54 -4.69 -3.36 -7.08
CA GLU A 54 -4.97 -2.04 -6.53
C GLU A 54 -6.35 -1.59 -7.00
N ARG A 55 -7.04 -0.86 -6.14
CA ARG A 55 -8.33 -0.25 -6.45
C ARG A 55 -8.24 1.24 -6.23
N VAL A 56 -8.74 1.99 -7.21
CA VAL A 56 -8.73 3.44 -7.18
C VAL A 56 -10.16 3.93 -7.07
N ARG A 57 -10.40 4.81 -6.11
CA ARG A 57 -11.67 5.51 -5.98
C ARG A 57 -11.58 6.81 -6.75
N ARG A 58 -12.47 6.99 -7.72
CA ARG A 58 -12.56 8.23 -8.47
C ARG A 58 -13.57 9.15 -7.81
N GLY A 59 -13.09 10.29 -7.33
CA GLY A 59 -13.94 11.40 -6.89
C GLY A 59 -14.04 12.44 -7.99
N ASP A 60 -14.77 13.53 -7.70
CA ASP A 60 -14.96 14.60 -8.67
C ASP A 60 -13.66 15.33 -9.03
N HIS A 61 -12.71 15.36 -8.10
CA HIS A 61 -11.45 16.08 -8.28
C HIS A 61 -10.22 15.24 -7.97
N ASP A 62 -10.37 14.08 -7.34
CA ASP A 62 -9.25 13.27 -6.87
C ASP A 62 -9.40 11.82 -7.28
N GLN A 63 -8.26 11.20 -7.57
CA GLN A 63 -8.16 9.76 -7.71
C GLN A 63 -7.32 9.25 -6.55
N LEU A 64 -7.96 8.52 -5.62
CA LEU A 64 -7.29 8.00 -4.44
C LEU A 64 -7.28 6.48 -4.48
N ILE A 65 -6.12 5.92 -4.20
CA ILE A 65 -6.00 4.47 -4.04
C ILE A 65 -6.69 4.10 -2.73
N ASN A 66 -7.75 3.29 -2.78
CA ASN A 66 -8.49 2.89 -1.60
C ASN A 66 -8.21 1.46 -1.15
N HIS A 67 -7.49 0.69 -1.95
CA HIS A 67 -7.06 -0.66 -1.60
C HIS A 67 -5.83 -1.03 -2.41
N ILE A 68 -4.84 -1.63 -1.76
CA ILE A 68 -3.66 -2.13 -2.44
C ILE A 68 -3.23 -3.46 -1.82
N ARG A 69 -2.89 -4.41 -2.68
CA ARG A 69 -2.33 -5.71 -2.30
C ARG A 69 -0.96 -5.85 -2.94
N PHE A 70 -0.01 -6.26 -2.17
CA PHE A 70 1.37 -6.39 -2.63
C PHE A 70 1.98 -7.71 -2.16
N ALA A 71 3.05 -8.13 -2.84
CA ALA A 71 3.85 -9.28 -2.41
C ALA A 71 5.29 -8.82 -2.22
N ARG A 72 5.89 -9.21 -1.11
CA ARG A 72 7.27 -8.86 -0.80
C ARG A 72 8.23 -9.69 -1.64
N LEU A 73 9.18 -9.02 -2.32
CA LEU A 73 10.18 -9.68 -3.16
C LEU A 73 11.53 -9.79 -2.48
N ARG A 74 11.82 -8.93 -1.53
CA ARG A 74 13.12 -8.89 -0.84
C ARG A 74 12.98 -8.65 0.64
#